data_1ad963c61162aa5931d46c528f2d3870
#
_entry.id   1ad963c61162aa5931d46c528f2d3870
#
_cell.length_a   1.000
_cell.length_b   1.000
_cell.length_c   1.000
_cell.angle_alpha   90.00
_cell.angle_beta   90.00
_cell.angle_gamma   90.00
#
_symmetry.space_group_name_H-M   'P 1'
#
loop_
_entity.id
_entity.type
_entity.pdbx_description
1 polymer ?
#
loop_
_entity_poly.entity_id
_entity_poly.type
_entity_poly.pdbx_seq_one_letter_code
_entity_poly.pdbx_strand_id
1 'polypeptide(L)'
;MILGSLLLAPAPSIAKTIKGHIVDLVAENIGNITVTVRTEAGETKTFKASDWRLTANLHFNEPVTIEVDEQGNVKSITGEWQTKLKEILKLK
;
A
#
# COMPACT_ATOMS: atom_id res chain seq x y z
N MET A 1 -15.63 12.74 -31.86
CA MET A 1 -15.53 12.40 -31.37
C MET A 1 -15.07 11.65 -30.74
N ILE A 2 -15.01 11.49 -30.38
CA ILE A 2 -14.63 10.91 -29.70
C ILE A 2 -14.59 10.20 -28.96
N LEU A 3 -14.69 10.05 -28.78
CA LEU A 3 -14.57 9.47 -28.14
C LEU A 3 -14.46 8.69 -27.46
N GLY A 4 -14.54 8.50 -27.21
CA GLY A 4 -14.51 7.80 -26.52
C GLY A 4 -13.95 7.05 -26.12
N SER A 5 -13.61 6.99 -26.08
CA SER A 5 -13.10 6.34 -25.59
C SER A 5 -12.92 5.95 -24.68
N LEU A 6 -13.17 6.17 -24.37
CA LEU A 6 -13.07 5.90 -23.45
C LEU A 6 -13.10 5.00 -22.94
N LEU A 7 -13.13 4.77 -22.93
CA LEU A 7 -13.23 4.09 -22.48
C LEU A 7 -13.02 3.19 -22.03
N LEU A 8 -12.95 2.99 -21.81
CA LEU A 8 -12.70 2.15 -21.51
C LEU A 8 -12.04 1.53 -20.79
N ALA A 9 -11.90 1.83 -20.55
CA ALA A 9 -10.94 1.56 -19.83
C ALA A 9 -11.15 0.84 -18.68
N PRO A 10 -10.79 -0.12 -18.58
CA PRO A 10 -11.00 -0.81 -17.49
C PRO A 10 -10.25 -0.50 -16.41
N ALA A 11 -10.49 0.16 -15.90
CA ALA A 11 -10.23 0.39 -14.77
C ALA A 11 -9.25 -0.31 -14.05
N PRO A 12 -8.18 0.01 -14.06
CA PRO A 12 -7.34 -0.42 -13.08
C PRO A 12 -7.76 0.16 -11.84
N SER A 13 -7.61 -0.54 -10.89
CA SER A 13 -8.02 -0.11 -9.62
C SER A 13 -7.05 0.78 -8.91
N ILE A 14 -5.86 0.95 -9.39
CA ILE A 14 -4.86 1.78 -8.71
C ILE A 14 -4.99 3.21 -9.18
N ALA A 15 -5.31 4.10 -8.25
CA ALA A 15 -5.42 5.51 -8.55
C ALA A 15 -4.20 6.28 -8.08
N LYS A 16 -3.47 5.78 -7.09
CA LYS A 16 -2.37 6.52 -6.51
C LYS A 16 -1.37 5.58 -5.88
N THR A 17 -0.11 5.92 -6.00
CA THR A 17 0.98 5.19 -5.35
C THR A 17 1.64 6.13 -4.36
N ILE A 18 1.79 5.68 -3.12
CA ILE A 18 2.35 6.49 -2.05
C ILE A 18 3.55 5.78 -1.48
N LYS A 19 4.64 6.49 -1.33
CA LYS A 19 5.85 5.95 -0.71
C LYS A 19 6.09 6.63 0.62
N GLY A 20 6.47 5.85 1.58
CA GLY A 20 6.75 6.36 2.91
C GLY A 20 7.21 5.24 3.80
N HIS A 21 7.05 5.41 5.10
CA HIS A 21 7.38 4.33 6.04
C HIS A 21 6.28 4.23 7.09
N ILE A 22 6.14 3.03 7.63
CA ILE A 22 5.07 2.73 8.59
C ILE A 22 5.36 3.43 9.91
N VAL A 23 4.43 4.23 10.39
CA VAL A 23 4.56 4.82 11.72
C VAL A 23 3.54 4.25 12.70
N ASP A 24 2.48 3.61 12.21
CA ASP A 24 1.53 2.97 13.10
C ASP A 24 0.69 1.94 12.34
N LEU A 25 0.29 0.89 13.02
CA LEU A 25 -0.55 -0.15 12.47
C LEU A 25 -1.51 -0.59 13.55
N VAL A 26 -2.79 -0.34 13.35
CA VAL A 26 -3.82 -0.70 14.32
C VAL A 26 -4.81 -1.64 13.66
N ALA A 27 -4.87 -2.87 14.15
CA ALA A 27 -5.81 -3.84 13.63
C ALA A 27 -6.98 -3.95 14.59
N GLU A 28 -8.15 -3.49 14.18
CA GLU A 28 -9.34 -3.65 14.99
C GLU A 28 -9.89 -5.05 14.86
N ASN A 29 -9.75 -5.61 13.67
CA ASN A 29 -10.06 -7.02 13.42
C ASN A 29 -9.38 -7.39 12.11
N ILE A 30 -9.56 -8.64 11.66
CA ILE A 30 -8.84 -9.13 10.49
C ILE A 30 -9.25 -8.45 9.19
N GLY A 31 -10.38 -7.77 9.20
CA GLY A 31 -10.85 -7.08 8.00
C GLY A 31 -10.84 -5.57 8.12
N ASN A 32 -10.22 -5.03 9.16
CA ASN A 32 -10.26 -3.59 9.38
C ASN A 32 -8.97 -3.15 10.06
N ILE A 33 -7.99 -2.79 9.24
CA ILE A 33 -6.68 -2.38 9.74
C ILE A 33 -6.41 -0.94 9.30
N THR A 34 -5.97 -0.12 10.23
CA THR A 34 -5.59 1.26 9.94
C THR A 34 -4.08 1.33 9.83
N VAL A 35 -3.61 1.80 8.69
CA VAL A 35 -2.18 1.92 8.43
C VAL A 35 -1.84 3.40 8.36
N THR A 36 -0.92 3.84 9.20
CA THR A 36 -0.46 5.23 9.18
C THR A 36 0.96 5.25 8.69
N VAL A 37 1.22 6.08 7.69
CA VAL A 37 2.55 6.20 7.10
C VAL A 37 2.97 7.65 7.11
N ARG A 38 4.28 7.87 7.19
CA ARG A 38 4.86 9.17 6.96
C ARG A 38 5.47 9.17 5.57
N THR A 39 5.02 10.07 4.71
CA THR A 39 5.47 10.11 3.33
C THR A 39 6.84 10.78 3.25
N GLU A 40 7.44 10.69 2.07
CA GLU A 40 8.74 11.32 1.84
C GLU A 40 8.67 12.84 1.98
N ALA A 41 7.49 13.41 1.77
CA ALA A 41 7.30 14.84 1.95
C ALA A 41 7.14 15.23 3.42
N GLY A 42 7.14 14.26 4.33
CA GLY A 42 7.00 14.54 5.75
C GLY A 42 5.57 14.57 6.24
N GLU A 43 4.62 14.24 5.39
CA GLU A 43 3.21 14.23 5.77
C GLU A 43 2.82 12.88 6.36
N THR A 44 1.94 12.91 7.32
CA THR A 44 1.40 11.69 7.90
C THR A 44 0.05 11.40 7.25
N LYS A 45 -0.11 10.23 6.70
CA LYS A 45 -1.35 9.82 6.03
C LYS A 45 -1.83 8.51 6.60
N THR A 46 -3.16 8.37 6.67
CA THR A 46 -3.79 7.19 7.22
C THR A 46 -4.62 6.51 6.15
N PHE A 47 -4.48 5.20 6.04
CA PHE A 47 -5.20 4.41 5.04
C PHE A 47 -5.88 3.24 5.72
N LYS A 48 -6.92 2.72 5.08
CA LYS A 48 -7.63 1.55 5.57
C LYS A 48 -7.34 0.34 4.70
N ALA A 49 -6.92 -0.74 5.34
CA ALA A 49 -6.72 -2.01 4.66
C ALA A 49 -7.83 -2.94 5.11
N SER A 50 -8.48 -3.57 4.15
CA SER A 50 -9.64 -4.42 4.44
C SER A 50 -9.27 -5.89 4.62
N ASP A 51 -7.98 -6.21 4.59
CA ASP A 51 -7.54 -7.59 4.71
C ASP A 51 -6.20 -7.57 5.44
N TRP A 52 -6.12 -8.32 6.53
CA TRP A 52 -4.90 -8.38 7.34
C TRP A 52 -3.68 -8.84 6.51
N ARG A 53 -3.92 -9.60 5.45
CA ARG A 53 -2.83 -10.08 4.62
C ARG A 53 -2.10 -8.96 3.90
N LEU A 54 -2.77 -7.83 3.70
CA LEU A 54 -2.12 -6.68 3.08
C LEU A 54 -1.06 -6.08 3.99
N THR A 55 -1.19 -6.27 5.29
CA THR A 55 -0.27 -5.70 6.27
C THR A 55 0.59 -6.76 6.95
N ALA A 56 0.46 -8.02 6.56
CA ALA A 56 1.22 -9.09 7.19
C ALA A 56 2.72 -8.89 6.95
N ASN A 57 3.50 -9.15 7.95
CA ASN A 57 4.96 -9.06 7.89
C ASN A 57 5.51 -7.66 7.70
N LEU A 58 4.70 -6.64 7.86
CA LEU A 58 5.21 -5.28 7.85
C LEU A 58 5.74 -4.92 9.24
N HIS A 59 6.76 -4.10 9.27
CA HIS A 59 7.40 -3.71 10.51
C HIS A 59 7.32 -2.22 10.72
N PHE A 60 7.36 -1.81 11.98
CA PHE A 60 7.36 -0.40 12.32
C PHE A 60 8.57 0.25 11.67
N ASN A 61 8.36 1.40 11.08
CA ASN A 61 9.40 2.17 10.42
C ASN A 61 9.90 1.58 9.10
N GLU A 62 9.28 0.52 8.62
CA GLU A 62 9.68 -0.08 7.35
C GLU A 62 9.30 0.82 6.19
N PRO A 63 10.20 1.05 5.25
CA PRO A 63 9.84 1.76 4.02
C PRO A 63 8.86 0.92 3.21
N VAL A 64 7.80 1.54 2.74
CA VAL A 64 6.75 0.83 2.01
C VAL A 64 6.28 1.62 0.81
N THR A 65 5.74 0.89 -0.16
CA THR A 65 5.01 1.48 -1.28
C THR A 65 3.57 1.00 -1.16
N ILE A 66 2.64 1.94 -1.10
CA ILE A 66 1.23 1.64 -0.93
C ILE A 66 0.49 2.04 -2.19
N GLU A 67 -0.33 1.13 -2.71
CA GLU A 67 -1.19 1.42 -3.85
C GLU A 67 -2.62 1.48 -3.37
N VAL A 68 -3.29 2.58 -3.66
CA VAL A 68 -4.66 2.79 -3.21
C VAL A 68 -5.57 3.02 -4.41
N ASP A 69 -6.86 2.74 -4.23
CA ASP A 69 -7.85 3.01 -5.27
C ASP A 69 -8.36 4.44 -5.14
N GLU A 70 -9.35 4.78 -5.94
CA GLU A 70 -9.88 6.15 -5.97
C GLU A 70 -10.58 6.53 -4.68
N GLN A 71 -11.05 5.57 -3.91
CA GLN A 71 -11.66 5.84 -2.63
C GLN A 71 -10.67 5.89 -1.48
N GLY A 72 -9.39 5.66 -1.77
CA GLY A 72 -8.39 5.67 -0.72
C GLY A 72 -8.22 4.35 0.00
N ASN A 73 -8.80 3.28 -0.53
CA ASN A 73 -8.63 1.96 0.06
C ASN A 73 -7.33 1.33 -0.42
N VAL A 74 -6.64 0.67 0.47
CA VAL A 74 -5.37 0.05 0.14
C VAL A 74 -5.59 -1.17 -0.74
N LYS A 75 -4.88 -1.22 -1.85
CA LYS A 75 -4.90 -2.37 -2.74
C LYS A 75 -3.69 -3.26 -2.52
N SER A 76 -2.55 -2.66 -2.24
CA SER A 76 -1.36 -3.44 -1.92
C SER A 76 -0.40 -2.60 -1.10
N ILE A 77 0.42 -3.27 -0.31
CA ILE A 77 1.50 -2.64 0.43
C ILE A 77 2.73 -3.51 0.23
N THR A 78 3.78 -2.92 -0.31
CA THR A 78 5.02 -3.64 -0.53
C THR A 78 6.09 -3.08 0.40
N GLY A 79 6.59 -3.91 1.30
CA GLY A 79 7.64 -3.51 2.23
C GLY A 79 9.00 -3.79 1.64
N GLU A 80 9.87 -2.81 1.72
CA GLU A 80 11.20 -2.96 1.12
C GLU A 80 12.06 -3.98 1.84
N TRP A 81 11.86 -4.15 3.12
CA TRP A 81 12.66 -5.11 3.87
C TRP A 81 12.34 -6.54 3.44
N GLN A 82 11.08 -6.79 3.12
CA GLN A 82 10.69 -8.10 2.63
C GLN A 82 11.30 -8.39 1.26
N THR A 83 11.35 -7.38 0.41
CA THR A 83 11.95 -7.53 -0.91
C THR A 83 13.43 -7.85 -0.80
N LYS A 84 14.14 -7.14 0.06
CA LYS A 84 15.55 -7.39 0.28
C LYS A 84 15.82 -8.78 0.82
N LEU A 85 14.96 -9.22 1.74
CA LEU A 85 15.12 -10.54 2.30
C LEU A 85 14.94 -11.62 1.24
N LYS A 86 13.97 -11.44 0.35
CA LYS A 86 13.76 -12.38 -0.72
C LYS A 86 14.95 -12.44 -1.65
N GLU A 87 15.58 -11.31 -1.93
CA GLU A 87 16.75 -11.29 -2.79
C GLU A 87 17.93 -12.02 -2.15
N ILE A 88 18.09 -11.85 -0.85
CA ILE A 88 19.15 -12.54 -0.14
C ILE A 88 18.93 -14.06 -0.19
N LEU A 89 17.69 -14.48 0.00
CA LEU A 89 17.37 -15.89 -0.03
C LEU A 89 17.56 -16.48 -1.42
N LYS A 90 17.37 -15.70 -2.46
CA LYS A 90 17.58 -16.19 -3.81
C LYS A 90 19.05 -16.44 -4.13
N LEU A 91 19.93 -15.73 -3.47
CA LEU A 91 21.35 -15.89 -3.73
C LEU A 91 21.90 -17.19 -3.18
N LYS A 92 21.12 -17.87 -2.43
CA LYS A 92 21.52 -19.17 -1.95
C LYS A 92 21.16 -20.27 -2.97
#